data_3b80c7fc30efbae921327d3bb664855b
#
_entry.id   3b80c7fc30efbae921327d3bb664855b
#
_cell.length_a   1.000
_cell.length_b   1.000
_cell.length_c   1.000
_cell.angle_alpha   90.00
_cell.angle_beta   90.00
_cell.angle_gamma   90.00
#
_symmetry.space_group_name_H-M   'P 1'
#
loop_
_entity.id
_entity.type
_entity.pdbx_description
1 polymer ?
#
loop_
_entity_poly.entity_id
_entity_poly.type
_entity_poly.pdbx_seq_one_letter_code
_entity_poly.pdbx_strand_id
1 'polypeptide(L)'
;MVKKSAPIRFYDEEKIKKINPNTLKYWKRYEMDMSLRELSPKTIYAYSNDALQWFIYILENQGNVCITELDENDVEEFLFFCKQSGNNSRRMKRRMSTISAFYRYLRKKRIIDENPMEFIDRPKKDVNVMVQTYLTKEQVNEMRVSLAKRVQKATLVSDKNLCLTMQVYAMFSLSTLARVNAVRNVKWDAIDYDNRIVIGVLEKEQRVVDLMFSSEVKDLLLELYNFRKRHGVQDGGYVFPAYYKGAYQPISASALDVWCKEIGSMIGVSTLHPHDFRHSGATLLKNAGMSLEDVSSLLNHLGTDVTQK
;
A
#
# COMPACT_ATOMS: atom_id res chain seq x y z
N MET A 1 -11.04 10.04 -18.98
CA MET A 1 -11.01 8.62 -18.56
C MET A 1 -9.58 8.13 -18.66
N VAL A 2 -8.89 7.94 -17.54
CA VAL A 2 -7.59 7.30 -17.53
C VAL A 2 -7.84 5.81 -17.77
N LYS A 3 -7.45 5.29 -18.93
CA LYS A 3 -7.49 3.85 -19.22
C LYS A 3 -6.64 3.14 -18.15
N LYS A 4 -7.28 2.43 -17.22
CA LYS A 4 -6.57 1.44 -16.40
C LYS A 4 -5.98 0.44 -17.38
N SER A 5 -4.65 0.41 -17.49
CA SER A 5 -3.97 -0.64 -18.25
C SER A 5 -4.39 -1.97 -17.65
N ALA A 6 -4.99 -2.83 -18.47
CA ALA A 6 -5.28 -4.19 -18.06
C ALA A 6 -4.00 -4.82 -17.48
N PRO A 7 -4.06 -5.57 -16.39
CA PRO A 7 -2.91 -6.30 -15.92
C PRO A 7 -2.56 -7.32 -17.00
N ILE A 8 -1.49 -7.08 -17.72
CA ILE A 8 -0.93 -8.08 -18.62
C ILE A 8 -0.49 -9.23 -17.71
N ARG A 9 -1.25 -10.31 -17.66
CA ARG A 9 -0.86 -11.55 -16.98
C ARG A 9 0.21 -12.23 -17.82
N PHE A 10 1.47 -11.91 -17.57
CA PHE A 10 2.62 -12.63 -18.12
C PHE A 10 3.02 -13.84 -17.28
N TYR A 11 2.13 -14.38 -16.49
CA TYR A 11 2.39 -15.59 -15.71
C TYR A 11 2.01 -16.79 -16.56
N ASP A 12 2.95 -17.22 -17.39
CA ASP A 12 2.87 -18.46 -18.13
C ASP A 12 3.94 -19.40 -17.57
N GLU A 13 3.52 -20.39 -16.79
CA GLU A 13 4.43 -21.34 -16.16
C GLU A 13 5.27 -22.13 -17.18
N GLU A 14 4.72 -22.39 -18.35
CA GLU A 14 5.43 -23.09 -19.42
C GLU A 14 6.53 -22.20 -20.03
N LYS A 15 6.30 -20.91 -20.15
CA LYS A 15 7.34 -19.97 -20.59
C LYS A 15 8.44 -19.81 -19.56
N ILE A 16 8.07 -19.74 -18.27
CA ILE A 16 9.05 -19.64 -17.17
C ILE A 16 10.03 -20.81 -17.19
N LYS A 17 9.55 -22.03 -17.45
CA LYS A 17 10.40 -23.23 -17.55
C LYS A 17 11.42 -23.16 -18.68
N LYS A 18 11.15 -22.37 -19.72
CA LYS A 18 12.00 -22.21 -20.92
C LYS A 18 13.01 -21.06 -20.82
N ILE A 19 12.89 -20.20 -19.81
CA ILE A 19 13.84 -19.10 -19.59
C ILE A 19 15.25 -19.67 -19.40
N ASN A 20 16.24 -18.93 -19.91
CA ASN A 20 17.65 -19.29 -19.79
C ASN A 20 18.01 -19.72 -18.36
N PRO A 21 18.56 -20.94 -18.18
CA PRO A 21 18.81 -21.50 -16.83
C PRO A 21 19.80 -20.67 -16.00
N ASN A 22 20.78 -20.01 -16.65
CA ASN A 22 21.74 -19.16 -15.96
C ASN A 22 21.08 -17.87 -15.46
N THR A 23 20.19 -17.27 -16.26
CA THR A 23 19.37 -16.12 -15.86
C THR A 23 18.54 -16.45 -14.60
N LEU A 24 17.83 -17.59 -14.62
CA LEU A 24 17.06 -18.04 -13.46
C LEU A 24 17.93 -18.31 -12.23
N LYS A 25 19.11 -18.90 -12.44
CA LYS A 25 20.09 -19.16 -11.37
C LYS A 25 20.57 -17.86 -10.72
N TYR A 26 20.92 -16.85 -11.52
CA TYR A 26 21.33 -15.54 -10.99
C TYR A 26 20.18 -14.83 -10.29
N TRP A 27 18.96 -14.90 -10.85
CA TRP A 27 17.80 -14.31 -10.22
C TRP A 27 17.51 -14.95 -8.84
N LYS A 28 17.53 -16.28 -8.76
CA LYS A 28 17.34 -16.99 -7.48
C LYS A 28 18.36 -16.59 -6.42
N ARG A 29 19.62 -16.39 -6.81
CA ARG A 29 20.65 -15.87 -5.91
C ARG A 29 20.36 -14.45 -5.43
N TYR A 30 19.81 -13.62 -6.31
CA TYR A 30 19.39 -12.27 -5.95
C TYR A 30 18.17 -12.26 -5.01
N GLU A 31 17.21 -13.16 -5.20
CA GLU A 31 16.10 -13.33 -4.25
C GLU A 31 16.60 -13.73 -2.86
N MET A 32 17.60 -14.60 -2.78
CA MET A 32 18.26 -14.94 -1.51
C MET A 32 18.95 -13.70 -0.89
N ASP A 33 19.67 -12.91 -1.68
CA ASP A 33 20.30 -11.66 -1.22
C ASP A 33 19.26 -10.64 -0.72
N MET A 34 18.13 -10.49 -1.43
CA MET A 34 17.02 -9.64 -0.98
C MET A 34 16.46 -10.12 0.36
N SER A 35 16.32 -11.43 0.54
CA SER A 35 15.84 -12.03 1.79
C SER A 35 16.84 -11.83 2.94
N LEU A 36 18.13 -11.99 2.68
CA LEU A 36 19.20 -11.73 3.67
C LEU A 36 19.27 -10.24 4.06
N ARG A 37 18.88 -9.34 3.18
CA ARG A 37 18.75 -7.90 3.48
C ARG A 37 17.41 -7.55 4.12
N GLU A 38 16.62 -8.54 4.51
CA GLU A 38 15.33 -8.38 5.18
C GLU A 38 14.29 -7.54 4.37
N LEU A 39 14.38 -7.56 3.03
CA LEU A 39 13.34 -6.94 2.22
C LEU A 39 12.00 -7.64 2.46
N SER A 40 10.93 -6.83 2.49
CA SER A 40 9.60 -7.40 2.73
C SER A 40 9.23 -8.44 1.66
N PRO A 41 8.54 -9.55 2.02
CA PRO A 41 8.08 -10.55 1.05
C PRO A 41 7.29 -9.93 -0.11
N LYS A 42 6.53 -8.87 0.15
CA LYS A 42 5.78 -8.13 -0.87
C LYS A 42 6.70 -7.38 -1.84
N THR A 43 7.83 -6.86 -1.36
CA THR A 43 8.84 -6.20 -2.20
C THR A 43 9.53 -7.23 -3.10
N ILE A 44 9.95 -8.36 -2.54
CA ILE A 44 10.57 -9.46 -3.30
C ILE A 44 9.61 -9.96 -4.38
N TYR A 45 8.35 -10.22 -4.02
CA TYR A 45 7.31 -10.64 -4.96
C TYR A 45 7.10 -9.63 -6.10
N ALA A 46 7.08 -8.32 -5.79
CA ALA A 46 6.92 -7.29 -6.82
C ALA A 46 8.11 -7.24 -7.79
N TYR A 47 9.33 -7.41 -7.27
CA TYR A 47 10.55 -7.48 -8.08
C TYR A 47 10.57 -8.74 -8.94
N SER A 48 10.19 -9.89 -8.38
CA SER A 48 10.12 -11.15 -9.12
C SER A 48 9.12 -11.09 -10.27
N ASN A 49 7.95 -10.46 -10.05
CA ASN A 49 6.98 -10.26 -11.13
C ASN A 49 7.50 -9.36 -12.26
N ASP A 50 8.19 -8.27 -11.92
CA ASP A 50 8.76 -7.38 -12.93
C ASP A 50 9.91 -8.07 -13.69
N ALA A 51 10.76 -8.84 -13.00
CA ALA A 51 11.86 -9.57 -13.60
C ALA A 51 11.39 -10.72 -14.51
N LEU A 52 10.41 -11.52 -14.08
CA LEU A 52 9.86 -12.60 -14.89
C LEU A 52 9.26 -12.09 -16.20
N GLN A 53 8.60 -10.94 -16.18
CA GLN A 53 8.10 -10.33 -17.41
C GLN A 53 9.23 -9.93 -18.36
N TRP A 54 10.35 -9.44 -17.82
CA TRP A 54 11.53 -9.13 -18.61
C TRP A 54 12.19 -10.38 -19.15
N PHE A 55 12.36 -11.42 -18.34
CA PHE A 55 12.95 -12.70 -18.79
C PHE A 55 12.11 -13.41 -19.87
N ILE A 56 10.78 -13.31 -19.78
CA ILE A 56 9.90 -13.81 -20.84
C ILE A 56 10.08 -12.99 -22.13
N TYR A 57 10.27 -11.68 -22.05
CA TYR A 57 10.58 -10.86 -23.22
C TYR A 57 11.90 -11.28 -23.87
N ILE A 58 12.95 -11.52 -23.08
CA ILE A 58 14.24 -12.02 -23.59
C ILE A 58 14.07 -13.38 -24.27
N LEU A 59 13.28 -14.27 -23.68
CA LEU A 59 12.97 -15.58 -24.27
C LEU A 59 12.31 -15.45 -25.63
N GLU A 60 11.38 -14.52 -25.79
CA GLU A 60 10.54 -14.40 -26.99
C GLU A 60 11.16 -13.51 -28.10
N ASN A 61 11.95 -12.52 -27.72
CA ASN A 61 12.39 -11.47 -28.63
C ASN A 61 13.91 -11.33 -28.75
N GLN A 62 14.69 -11.83 -27.78
CA GLN A 62 16.14 -11.63 -27.72
C GLN A 62 16.91 -12.98 -27.66
N GLY A 63 16.38 -14.02 -28.32
CA GLY A 63 17.08 -15.32 -28.48
C GLY A 63 17.30 -16.09 -27.17
N ASN A 64 16.63 -15.74 -26.05
CA ASN A 64 16.80 -16.38 -24.75
C ASN A 64 18.27 -16.38 -24.25
N VAL A 65 19.03 -15.35 -24.59
CA VAL A 65 20.41 -15.19 -24.13
C VAL A 65 20.46 -15.01 -22.59
N CYS A 66 21.63 -15.23 -22.01
CA CYS A 66 21.79 -15.01 -20.58
C CYS A 66 21.69 -13.50 -20.25
N ILE A 67 21.14 -13.17 -19.10
CA ILE A 67 21.03 -11.79 -18.59
C ILE A 67 22.38 -11.05 -18.55
N THR A 68 23.48 -11.76 -18.47
CA THR A 68 24.84 -11.23 -18.43
C THR A 68 25.41 -10.88 -19.82
N GLU A 69 24.70 -11.24 -20.89
CA GLU A 69 25.09 -11.02 -22.28
C GLU A 69 24.35 -9.83 -22.90
N LEU A 70 23.34 -9.29 -22.19
CA LEU A 70 22.55 -8.16 -22.67
C LEU A 70 23.31 -6.85 -22.50
N ASP A 71 23.16 -5.98 -23.49
CA ASP A 71 23.68 -4.62 -23.46
C ASP A 71 22.60 -3.56 -23.16
N GLU A 72 22.95 -2.28 -23.28
CA GLU A 72 22.06 -1.16 -23.05
C GLU A 72 20.89 -1.14 -24.05
N ASN A 73 21.16 -1.46 -25.33
CA ASN A 73 20.14 -1.46 -26.39
C ASN A 73 19.07 -2.55 -26.12
N ASP A 74 19.49 -3.73 -25.68
CA ASP A 74 18.56 -4.82 -25.33
C ASP A 74 17.60 -4.42 -24.22
N VAL A 75 18.10 -3.70 -23.22
CA VAL A 75 17.28 -3.19 -22.12
C VAL A 75 16.35 -2.08 -22.61
N GLU A 76 16.82 -1.17 -23.46
CA GLU A 76 15.99 -0.12 -24.04
C GLU A 76 14.86 -0.68 -24.91
N GLU A 77 15.12 -1.72 -25.71
CA GLU A 77 14.10 -2.43 -26.49
C GLU A 77 12.97 -2.97 -25.58
N PHE A 78 13.32 -3.63 -24.48
CA PHE A 78 12.32 -4.10 -23.52
C PHE A 78 11.53 -2.94 -22.91
N LEU A 79 12.20 -1.86 -22.53
CA LEU A 79 11.53 -0.68 -21.97
C LEU A 79 10.60 -0.02 -23.00
N PHE A 80 11.03 0.05 -24.27
CA PHE A 80 10.19 0.54 -25.36
C PHE A 80 8.97 -0.36 -25.57
N PHE A 81 9.14 -1.68 -25.61
CA PHE A 81 8.02 -2.63 -25.64
C PHE A 81 7.04 -2.40 -24.49
N CYS A 82 7.54 -2.22 -23.27
CA CYS A 82 6.70 -1.91 -22.13
C CYS A 82 5.89 -0.63 -22.31
N LYS A 83 6.49 0.42 -22.88
CA LYS A 83 5.84 1.69 -23.17
C LYS A 83 4.75 1.53 -24.23
N GLN A 84 5.02 0.82 -25.32
CA GLN A 84 4.05 0.51 -26.37
C GLN A 84 2.88 -0.33 -25.84
N SER A 85 3.14 -1.21 -24.87
CA SER A 85 2.12 -2.01 -24.18
C SER A 85 1.27 -1.20 -23.18
N GLY A 86 1.38 0.15 -23.17
CA GLY A 86 0.54 1.04 -22.37
C GLY A 86 0.97 1.19 -20.90
N ASN A 87 2.24 0.89 -20.56
CA ASN A 87 2.74 1.17 -19.24
C ASN A 87 2.92 2.70 -19.05
N ASN A 88 2.36 3.24 -17.96
CA ASN A 88 2.55 4.63 -17.57
C ASN A 88 3.97 4.84 -16.98
N SER A 89 4.39 6.12 -16.83
CA SER A 89 5.73 6.45 -16.35
C SER A 89 6.04 5.91 -14.95
N ARG A 90 5.03 5.80 -14.06
CA ARG A 90 5.21 5.21 -12.72
C ARG A 90 5.56 3.72 -12.80
N ARG A 91 4.87 2.97 -13.66
CA ARG A 91 5.14 1.54 -13.88
C ARG A 91 6.48 1.33 -14.57
N MET A 92 6.81 2.17 -15.54
CA MET A 92 8.13 2.19 -16.18
C MET A 92 9.26 2.39 -15.17
N LYS A 93 9.16 3.42 -14.32
CA LYS A 93 10.15 3.68 -13.26
C LYS A 93 10.33 2.51 -12.30
N ARG A 94 9.24 1.80 -11.96
CA ARG A 94 9.31 0.62 -11.10
C ARG A 94 10.07 -0.52 -11.77
N ARG A 95 9.78 -0.81 -13.05
CA ARG A 95 10.49 -1.83 -13.83
C ARG A 95 11.98 -1.50 -13.95
N MET A 96 12.31 -0.27 -14.33
CA MET A 96 13.69 0.20 -14.38
C MET A 96 14.39 0.07 -13.02
N SER A 97 13.69 0.30 -11.93
CA SER A 97 14.25 0.11 -10.57
C SER A 97 14.56 -1.36 -10.28
N THR A 98 13.72 -2.30 -10.73
CA THR A 98 13.97 -3.74 -10.59
C THR A 98 15.18 -4.16 -11.40
N ILE A 99 15.25 -3.79 -12.69
CA ILE A 99 16.36 -4.12 -13.59
C ILE A 99 17.66 -3.52 -13.06
N SER A 100 17.69 -2.23 -12.76
CA SER A 100 18.85 -1.54 -12.22
C SER A 100 19.34 -2.14 -10.88
N ALA A 101 18.43 -2.56 -10.00
CA ALA A 101 18.80 -3.19 -8.73
C ALA A 101 19.43 -4.58 -8.97
N PHE A 102 18.94 -5.34 -9.93
CA PHE A 102 19.48 -6.63 -10.28
C PHE A 102 20.87 -6.51 -10.92
N TYR A 103 21.05 -5.63 -11.89
CA TYR A 103 22.38 -5.41 -12.49
C TYR A 103 23.40 -4.86 -11.49
N ARG A 104 23.02 -3.97 -10.60
CA ARG A 104 23.88 -3.55 -9.47
C ARG A 104 24.32 -4.71 -8.59
N TYR A 105 23.42 -5.68 -8.35
CA TYR A 105 23.76 -6.89 -7.61
C TYR A 105 24.77 -7.74 -8.40
N LEU A 106 24.54 -7.99 -9.69
CA LEU A 106 25.45 -8.75 -10.54
C LEU A 106 26.85 -8.12 -10.59
N ARG A 107 26.94 -6.79 -10.76
CA ARG A 107 28.20 -6.04 -10.74
C ARG A 107 28.89 -6.12 -9.36
N LYS A 108 28.15 -5.97 -8.27
CA LYS A 108 28.68 -6.14 -6.90
C LYS A 108 29.25 -7.54 -6.66
N LYS A 109 28.67 -8.56 -7.28
CA LYS A 109 29.17 -9.94 -7.24
C LYS A 109 30.26 -10.25 -8.25
N ARG A 110 30.70 -9.27 -9.03
CA ARG A 110 31.71 -9.39 -10.08
C ARG A 110 31.32 -10.45 -11.14
N ILE A 111 30.03 -10.55 -11.44
CA ILE A 111 29.48 -11.45 -12.48
C ILE A 111 29.49 -10.72 -13.82
N ILE A 112 29.34 -9.40 -13.79
CA ILE A 112 29.47 -8.49 -14.93
C ILE A 112 30.37 -7.32 -14.55
N ASP A 113 31.00 -6.71 -15.53
CA ASP A 113 31.86 -5.54 -15.35
C ASP A 113 31.09 -4.23 -15.52
N GLU A 114 30.18 -4.18 -16.49
CA GLU A 114 29.37 -3.02 -16.83
C GLU A 114 27.91 -3.24 -16.45
N ASN A 115 27.19 -2.13 -16.20
CA ASN A 115 25.78 -2.16 -15.88
C ASN A 115 24.97 -1.55 -17.04
N PRO A 116 24.23 -2.34 -17.83
CA PRO A 116 23.45 -1.85 -18.96
C PRO A 116 22.41 -0.78 -18.62
N MET A 117 22.09 -0.60 -17.34
CA MET A 117 21.15 0.42 -16.87
C MET A 117 21.82 1.74 -16.47
N GLU A 118 23.15 1.85 -16.56
CA GLU A 118 23.89 2.98 -15.96
C GLU A 118 23.52 4.31 -16.61
N PHE A 119 23.38 4.32 -17.94
CA PHE A 119 23.13 5.54 -18.73
C PHE A 119 21.68 5.67 -19.21
N ILE A 120 20.80 4.71 -18.96
CA ILE A 120 19.40 4.77 -19.38
C ILE A 120 18.62 5.78 -18.53
N ASP A 121 18.12 6.82 -19.19
CA ASP A 121 17.35 7.88 -18.58
C ASP A 121 15.96 7.41 -18.09
N ARG A 122 15.58 7.87 -16.92
CA ARG A 122 14.24 7.57 -16.38
C ARG A 122 13.19 8.48 -17.01
N PRO A 123 12.00 7.95 -17.36
CA PRO A 123 10.92 8.74 -17.94
C PRO A 123 10.55 9.91 -17.03
N LYS A 124 10.25 11.06 -17.60
CA LYS A 124 9.70 12.20 -16.86
C LYS A 124 8.43 11.79 -16.14
N LYS A 125 8.03 12.52 -15.10
CA LYS A 125 6.72 12.31 -14.48
C LYS A 125 5.64 12.60 -15.51
N ASP A 126 4.59 11.76 -15.52
CA ASP A 126 3.38 12.11 -16.26
C ASP A 126 2.87 13.46 -15.74
N VAL A 127 2.37 14.30 -16.62
CA VAL A 127 1.69 15.53 -16.22
C VAL A 127 0.54 15.10 -15.30
N ASN A 128 0.63 15.46 -14.03
CA ASN A 128 -0.39 15.11 -13.06
C ASN A 128 -1.68 15.83 -13.44
N VAL A 129 -2.66 15.09 -13.95
CA VAL A 129 -4.05 15.49 -13.77
C VAL A 129 -4.23 15.51 -12.25
N MET A 130 -4.48 16.68 -11.66
CA MET A 130 -4.69 16.81 -10.23
C MET A 130 -5.97 16.03 -9.87
N VAL A 131 -5.80 14.78 -9.50
CA VAL A 131 -6.86 13.99 -8.91
C VAL A 131 -6.89 14.37 -7.43
N GLN A 132 -8.00 14.90 -6.97
CA GLN A 132 -8.22 15.15 -5.55
C GLN A 132 -8.01 13.85 -4.78
N THR A 133 -6.99 13.83 -3.93
CA THR A 133 -6.60 12.66 -3.12
C THR A 133 -6.99 12.83 -1.65
N TYR A 134 -7.85 13.79 -1.34
CA TYR A 134 -8.30 14.07 0.02
C TYR A 134 -9.79 14.46 0.03
N LEU A 135 -10.44 14.22 1.15
CA LEU A 135 -11.82 14.62 1.40
C LEU A 135 -11.87 16.08 1.89
N THR A 136 -12.83 16.84 1.41
CA THR A 136 -13.12 18.17 1.94
C THR A 136 -13.76 18.07 3.33
N LYS A 137 -13.83 19.19 4.05
CA LYS A 137 -14.50 19.26 5.36
C LYS A 137 -15.98 18.86 5.26
N GLU A 138 -16.65 19.27 4.19
CA GLU A 138 -18.05 18.94 3.89
C GLU A 138 -18.22 17.44 3.66
N GLN A 139 -17.36 16.83 2.85
CA GLN A 139 -17.35 15.39 2.59
C GLN A 139 -17.07 14.57 3.85
N VAL A 140 -16.17 15.04 4.72
CA VAL A 140 -15.92 14.39 6.03
C VAL A 140 -17.15 14.47 6.93
N ASN A 141 -17.86 15.61 6.96
CA ASN A 141 -19.09 15.73 7.73
C ASN A 141 -20.22 14.86 7.16
N GLU A 142 -20.37 14.81 5.84
CA GLU A 142 -21.32 13.92 5.17
C GLU A 142 -21.04 12.45 5.47
N MET A 143 -19.76 12.05 5.41
CA MET A 143 -19.31 10.70 5.78
C MET A 143 -19.68 10.36 7.21
N ARG A 144 -19.40 11.25 8.17
CA ARG A 144 -19.73 11.09 9.59
C ARG A 144 -21.23 10.85 9.79
N VAL A 145 -22.06 11.69 9.19
CA VAL A 145 -23.53 11.59 9.27
C VAL A 145 -24.04 10.30 8.61
N SER A 146 -23.54 9.96 7.44
CA SER A 146 -23.96 8.78 6.68
C SER A 146 -23.61 7.47 7.40
N LEU A 147 -22.40 7.38 7.99
CA LEU A 147 -21.98 6.24 8.79
C LEU A 147 -22.82 6.10 10.07
N ALA A 148 -23.08 7.19 10.79
CA ALA A 148 -23.92 7.17 11.99
C ALA A 148 -25.36 6.72 11.65
N LYS A 149 -25.96 7.24 10.57
CA LYS A 149 -27.29 6.79 10.10
C LYS A 149 -27.31 5.31 9.77
N ARG A 150 -26.24 4.78 9.16
CA ARG A 150 -26.13 3.37 8.83
C ARG A 150 -26.11 2.49 10.09
N VAL A 151 -25.36 2.88 11.11
CA VAL A 151 -25.34 2.21 12.41
C VAL A 151 -26.74 2.19 13.06
N GLN A 152 -27.47 3.32 13.00
CA GLN A 152 -28.83 3.41 13.54
C GLN A 152 -29.84 2.51 12.81
N LYS A 153 -29.68 2.36 11.49
CA LYS A 153 -30.58 1.51 10.67
C LYS A 153 -30.29 0.02 10.79
N ALA A 154 -29.11 -0.38 11.25
CA ALA A 154 -28.73 -1.76 11.38
C ALA A 154 -29.49 -2.44 12.53
N THR A 155 -30.27 -3.48 12.24
CA THR A 155 -31.10 -4.21 13.20
C THR A 155 -30.43 -5.49 13.68
N LEU A 156 -29.70 -6.19 12.81
CA LEU A 156 -28.98 -7.41 13.16
C LEU A 156 -27.67 -7.09 13.88
N VAL A 157 -27.30 -7.92 14.86
CA VAL A 157 -26.05 -7.75 15.62
C VAL A 157 -24.82 -7.77 14.71
N SER A 158 -24.80 -8.70 13.72
CA SER A 158 -23.71 -8.77 12.74
C SER A 158 -23.55 -7.49 11.93
N ASP A 159 -24.66 -6.98 11.42
CA ASP A 159 -24.67 -5.77 10.57
C ASP A 159 -24.30 -4.54 11.37
N LYS A 160 -24.84 -4.43 12.60
CA LYS A 160 -24.51 -3.32 13.48
C LYS A 160 -23.04 -3.33 13.90
N ASN A 161 -22.49 -4.52 14.21
CA ASN A 161 -21.04 -4.66 14.45
C ASN A 161 -20.21 -4.22 13.23
N LEU A 162 -20.59 -4.62 12.03
CA LEU A 162 -19.91 -4.20 10.80
C LEU A 162 -19.99 -2.68 10.62
N CYS A 163 -21.18 -2.09 10.75
CA CYS A 163 -21.38 -0.65 10.58
C CYS A 163 -20.59 0.17 11.60
N LEU A 164 -20.62 -0.22 12.88
CA LEU A 164 -19.81 0.39 13.93
C LEU A 164 -18.32 0.27 13.63
N THR A 165 -17.87 -0.92 13.20
CA THR A 165 -16.46 -1.15 12.88
C THR A 165 -16.00 -0.27 11.69
N MET A 166 -16.84 -0.12 10.66
CA MET A 166 -16.55 0.78 9.53
C MET A 166 -16.51 2.25 9.94
N GLN A 167 -17.42 2.67 10.84
CA GLN A 167 -17.42 4.03 11.36
C GLN A 167 -16.16 4.32 12.18
N VAL A 168 -15.80 3.41 13.08
CA VAL A 168 -14.55 3.51 13.85
C VAL A 168 -13.35 3.55 12.89
N TYR A 169 -13.30 2.68 11.89
CA TYR A 169 -12.21 2.64 10.92
C TYR A 169 -12.00 3.97 10.20
N ALA A 170 -13.08 4.56 9.67
CA ALA A 170 -13.01 5.81 8.93
C ALA A 170 -12.53 6.97 9.81
N MET A 171 -13.15 7.12 10.98
CA MET A 171 -12.83 8.21 11.90
C MET A 171 -11.47 8.05 12.56
N PHE A 172 -11.08 6.81 12.91
CA PHE A 172 -9.77 6.48 13.45
C PHE A 172 -8.66 6.77 12.41
N SER A 173 -8.85 6.32 11.18
CA SER A 173 -7.88 6.53 10.10
C SER A 173 -7.68 8.02 9.77
N LEU A 174 -8.76 8.80 9.79
CA LEU A 174 -8.75 10.24 9.57
C LEU A 174 -8.03 10.98 10.73
N SER A 175 -8.31 10.59 11.96
CA SER A 175 -7.78 11.23 13.16
C SER A 175 -6.30 10.92 13.42
N THR A 176 -5.90 9.67 13.27
CA THR A 176 -4.53 9.22 13.57
C THR A 176 -3.53 9.47 12.46
N LEU A 177 -3.98 9.76 11.25
CA LEU A 177 -3.16 9.85 10.03
C LEU A 177 -2.32 8.57 9.77
N ALA A 178 -2.68 7.45 10.38
CA ALA A 178 -1.90 6.23 10.35
C ALA A 178 -1.92 5.56 8.96
N ARG A 179 -0.84 4.85 8.63
CA ARG A 179 -0.83 4.00 7.43
C ARG A 179 -1.73 2.79 7.63
N VAL A 180 -2.33 2.29 6.55
CA VAL A 180 -3.28 1.17 6.58
C VAL A 180 -2.77 -0.05 7.34
N ASN A 181 -1.47 -0.34 7.30
CA ASN A 181 -0.90 -1.46 8.04
C ASN A 181 -0.88 -1.21 9.56
N ALA A 182 -0.65 0.01 10.00
CA ALA A 182 -0.77 0.35 11.41
C ALA A 182 -2.23 0.25 11.87
N VAL A 183 -3.16 0.87 11.15
CA VAL A 183 -4.60 0.84 11.50
C VAL A 183 -5.10 -0.60 11.67
N ARG A 184 -4.84 -1.48 10.71
CA ARG A 184 -5.35 -2.86 10.75
C ARG A 184 -4.79 -3.70 11.90
N ASN A 185 -3.61 -3.36 12.41
CA ASN A 185 -2.95 -4.11 13.48
C ASN A 185 -3.28 -3.60 14.88
N VAL A 186 -4.18 -2.62 15.01
CA VAL A 186 -4.59 -2.09 16.32
C VAL A 186 -5.29 -3.16 17.14
N LYS A 187 -4.82 -3.35 18.37
CA LYS A 187 -5.41 -4.23 19.37
C LYS A 187 -6.02 -3.43 20.52
N TRP A 188 -7.00 -4.02 21.20
CA TRP A 188 -7.67 -3.37 22.31
C TRP A 188 -6.74 -3.12 23.50
N ASP A 189 -5.81 -4.04 23.78
CA ASP A 189 -4.85 -3.97 24.88
C ASP A 189 -3.77 -2.89 24.68
N ALA A 190 -3.61 -2.41 23.44
CA ALA A 190 -2.67 -1.34 23.10
C ALA A 190 -3.28 0.07 23.26
N ILE A 191 -4.57 0.19 23.56
CA ILE A 191 -5.28 1.47 23.61
C ILE A 191 -5.25 2.06 25.02
N ASP A 192 -4.60 3.20 25.16
CA ASP A 192 -4.71 4.08 26.33
C ASP A 192 -5.81 5.11 26.06
N TYR A 193 -6.97 4.90 26.69
CA TYR A 193 -8.13 5.77 26.52
C TYR A 193 -7.97 7.13 27.22
N ASP A 194 -7.20 7.20 28.31
CA ASP A 194 -7.03 8.42 29.08
C ASP A 194 -6.13 9.41 28.34
N ASN A 195 -5.03 8.93 27.79
CA ASN A 195 -4.12 9.71 26.97
C ASN A 195 -4.53 9.77 25.49
N ARG A 196 -5.51 8.98 25.06
CA ARG A 196 -5.99 8.87 23.67
C ARG A 196 -4.87 8.49 22.71
N ILE A 197 -4.14 7.44 23.06
CA ILE A 197 -2.99 6.93 22.30
C ILE A 197 -3.14 5.43 22.11
N VAL A 198 -2.79 4.91 20.94
CA VAL A 198 -2.50 3.49 20.73
C VAL A 198 -1.00 3.32 20.78
N ILE A 199 -0.52 2.55 21.75
CA ILE A 199 0.90 2.42 22.04
C ILE A 199 1.51 1.27 21.23
N GLY A 200 2.71 1.49 20.70
CA GLY A 200 3.55 0.43 20.17
C GLY A 200 3.05 -0.22 18.88
N VAL A 201 2.40 0.53 17.99
CA VAL A 201 1.87 0.00 16.72
C VAL A 201 2.99 -0.18 15.70
N LEU A 202 3.06 -1.37 15.12
CA LEU A 202 4.02 -1.69 14.07
C LEU A 202 3.60 -1.06 12.72
N GLU A 203 4.43 -0.16 12.22
CA GLU A 203 4.32 0.45 10.88
C GLU A 203 5.19 -0.28 9.84
N LYS A 204 5.41 0.36 8.71
CA LYS A 204 6.31 -0.10 7.66
C LYS A 204 7.77 -0.06 8.16
N GLU A 205 8.60 -0.99 7.68
CA GLU A 205 10.05 -1.06 7.98
C GLU A 205 10.37 -1.34 9.47
N GLN A 206 9.52 -2.16 10.12
CA GLN A 206 9.66 -2.54 11.55
C GLN A 206 9.68 -1.34 12.51
N ARG A 207 9.25 -0.18 12.06
CA ARG A 207 9.15 1.00 12.91
C ARG A 207 7.93 0.89 13.82
N VAL A 208 8.14 1.10 15.11
CA VAL A 208 7.09 1.17 16.12
C VAL A 208 6.72 2.64 16.34
N VAL A 209 5.43 2.95 16.35
CA VAL A 209 4.89 4.29 16.50
C VAL A 209 3.69 4.30 17.43
N ASP A 210 3.49 5.41 18.10
CA ASP A 210 2.28 5.67 18.86
C ASP A 210 1.31 6.48 18.00
N LEU A 211 0.02 6.17 18.10
CA LEU A 211 -1.03 6.80 17.29
C LEU A 211 -1.97 7.58 18.18
N MET A 212 -1.91 8.90 18.12
CA MET A 212 -2.84 9.78 18.84
C MET A 212 -4.17 9.88 18.10
N PHE A 213 -5.28 9.88 18.86
CA PHE A 213 -6.62 9.99 18.30
C PHE A 213 -7.49 11.01 19.06
N SER A 214 -8.56 11.48 18.42
CA SER A 214 -9.47 12.49 18.95
C SER A 214 -10.41 11.92 20.02
N SER A 215 -11.06 12.82 20.80
CA SER A 215 -12.10 12.43 21.74
C SER A 215 -13.28 11.72 21.07
N GLU A 216 -13.69 12.17 19.89
CA GLU A 216 -14.73 11.50 19.09
C GLU A 216 -14.36 10.02 18.80
N VAL A 217 -13.11 9.77 18.44
CA VAL A 217 -12.63 8.39 18.18
C VAL A 217 -12.59 7.58 19.47
N LYS A 218 -12.25 8.17 20.62
CA LYS A 218 -12.34 7.51 21.92
C LYS A 218 -13.76 6.99 22.15
N ASP A 219 -14.77 7.85 21.99
CA ASP A 219 -16.17 7.51 22.23
C ASP A 219 -16.63 6.37 21.28
N LEU A 220 -16.28 6.45 20.01
CA LEU A 220 -16.58 5.40 19.02
C LEU A 220 -15.89 4.07 19.34
N LEU A 221 -14.64 4.08 19.79
CA LEU A 221 -13.92 2.88 20.20
C LEU A 221 -14.58 2.23 21.42
N LEU A 222 -14.97 3.03 22.41
CA LEU A 222 -15.68 2.56 23.60
C LEU A 222 -17.06 1.99 23.24
N GLU A 223 -17.79 2.66 22.34
CA GLU A 223 -19.09 2.16 21.85
C GLU A 223 -18.93 0.80 21.19
N LEU A 224 -17.98 0.64 20.26
CA LEU A 224 -17.71 -0.62 19.57
C LEU A 224 -17.28 -1.72 20.55
N TYR A 225 -16.37 -1.43 21.48
CA TYR A 225 -15.90 -2.37 22.49
C TYR A 225 -17.05 -2.87 23.37
N ASN A 226 -17.85 -1.95 23.91
CA ASN A 226 -19.00 -2.26 24.77
C ASN A 226 -20.09 -3.01 24.00
N PHE A 227 -20.33 -2.66 22.72
CA PHE A 227 -21.25 -3.39 21.85
C PHE A 227 -20.81 -4.85 21.68
N ARG A 228 -19.55 -5.09 21.32
CA ARG A 228 -19.02 -6.46 21.16
C ARG A 228 -19.09 -7.25 22.46
N LYS A 229 -18.67 -6.65 23.58
CA LYS A 229 -18.73 -7.29 24.88
C LYS A 229 -20.17 -7.69 25.28
N ARG A 230 -21.14 -6.77 25.08
CA ARG A 230 -22.56 -7.03 25.40
C ARG A 230 -23.17 -8.14 24.57
N HIS A 231 -22.80 -8.24 23.30
CA HIS A 231 -23.38 -9.21 22.36
C HIS A 231 -22.52 -10.47 22.14
N GLY A 232 -21.43 -10.65 22.90
CA GLY A 232 -20.55 -11.82 22.78
C GLY A 232 -19.81 -11.91 21.41
N VAL A 233 -19.64 -10.78 20.72
CA VAL A 233 -18.94 -10.75 19.43
C VAL A 233 -17.44 -10.97 19.64
N GLN A 234 -16.93 -12.05 19.08
CA GLN A 234 -15.51 -12.38 19.18
C GLN A 234 -14.71 -11.57 18.14
N ASP A 235 -13.51 -11.12 18.52
CA ASP A 235 -12.63 -10.30 17.66
C ASP A 235 -11.14 -10.67 17.77
N GLY A 236 -10.79 -11.65 18.61
CA GLY A 236 -9.41 -12.09 18.82
C GLY A 236 -8.47 -11.00 19.36
N GLY A 237 -9.04 -9.99 20.04
CA GLY A 237 -8.29 -8.85 20.57
C GLY A 237 -8.00 -7.74 19.56
N TYR A 238 -8.46 -7.85 18.31
CA TYR A 238 -8.27 -6.81 17.28
C TYR A 238 -9.47 -5.85 17.22
N VAL A 239 -9.18 -4.56 17.04
CA VAL A 239 -10.23 -3.57 16.75
C VAL A 239 -10.86 -3.82 15.37
N PHE A 240 -10.03 -4.21 14.40
CA PHE A 240 -10.43 -4.51 13.01
C PHE A 240 -10.13 -5.97 12.67
N PRO A 241 -10.97 -6.92 13.15
CA PRO A 241 -10.74 -8.34 12.99
C PRO A 241 -11.18 -8.86 11.62
N ALA A 242 -10.56 -9.96 11.20
CA ALA A 242 -11.08 -10.89 10.20
C ALA A 242 -10.94 -12.31 10.74
N TYR A 243 -11.95 -13.14 10.50
CA TYR A 243 -11.88 -14.57 10.81
C TYR A 243 -11.50 -15.34 9.55
N TYR A 244 -10.36 -16.03 9.58
CA TYR A 244 -9.87 -16.78 8.43
C TYR A 244 -9.11 -18.03 8.88
N LYS A 245 -9.38 -19.17 8.24
CA LYS A 245 -8.73 -20.47 8.54
C LYS A 245 -8.78 -20.86 10.03
N GLY A 246 -9.90 -20.60 10.71
CA GLY A 246 -10.09 -21.00 12.10
C GLY A 246 -9.50 -20.04 13.14
N ALA A 247 -8.93 -18.89 12.74
CA ALA A 247 -8.34 -17.94 13.66
C ALA A 247 -8.75 -16.49 13.35
N TYR A 248 -8.78 -15.67 14.41
CA TYR A 248 -8.88 -14.21 14.24
C TYR A 248 -7.52 -13.62 13.88
N GLN A 249 -7.54 -12.71 12.94
CA GLN A 249 -6.35 -11.99 12.46
C GLN A 249 -6.74 -10.56 12.06
N PRO A 250 -5.75 -9.66 11.84
CA PRO A 250 -6.04 -8.33 11.33
C PRO A 250 -6.74 -8.39 9.98
N ILE A 251 -7.75 -7.54 9.78
CA ILE A 251 -8.42 -7.40 8.49
C ILE A 251 -7.41 -7.13 7.36
N SER A 252 -7.66 -7.67 6.16
CA SER A 252 -6.77 -7.44 5.02
C SER A 252 -6.84 -6.00 4.51
N ALA A 253 -5.75 -5.49 3.96
CA ALA A 253 -5.75 -4.16 3.32
C ALA A 253 -6.73 -4.09 2.14
N SER A 254 -6.95 -5.20 1.43
CA SER A 254 -7.93 -5.28 0.33
C SER A 254 -9.37 -5.18 0.84
N ALA A 255 -9.69 -5.78 2.00
CA ALA A 255 -11.02 -5.64 2.60
C ALA A 255 -11.27 -4.20 3.07
N LEU A 256 -10.25 -3.53 3.63
CA LEU A 256 -10.33 -2.10 3.96
C LEU A 256 -10.52 -1.22 2.72
N ASP A 257 -9.92 -1.58 1.57
CA ASP A 257 -10.17 -0.87 0.31
C ASP A 257 -11.63 -1.03 -0.15
N VAL A 258 -12.23 -2.21 0.03
CA VAL A 258 -13.67 -2.41 -0.23
C VAL A 258 -14.52 -1.51 0.67
N TRP A 259 -14.22 -1.44 1.97
CA TRP A 259 -14.90 -0.51 2.88
C TRP A 259 -14.75 0.95 2.44
N CYS A 260 -13.56 1.34 1.99
CA CYS A 260 -13.35 2.70 1.46
C CYS A 260 -14.23 2.98 0.24
N LYS A 261 -14.37 2.03 -0.69
CA LYS A 261 -15.27 2.19 -1.85
C LYS A 261 -16.74 2.32 -1.43
N GLU A 262 -17.16 1.54 -0.45
CA GLU A 262 -18.50 1.60 0.11
C GLU A 262 -18.75 2.96 0.80
N ILE A 263 -17.83 3.42 1.64
CA ILE A 263 -17.90 4.74 2.27
C ILE A 263 -17.87 5.85 1.20
N GLY A 264 -16.98 5.73 0.23
CA GLY A 264 -16.87 6.68 -0.87
C GLY A 264 -18.15 6.81 -1.70
N SER A 265 -18.89 5.70 -1.89
CA SER A 265 -20.19 5.75 -2.58
C SER A 265 -21.25 6.55 -1.83
N MET A 266 -21.19 6.61 -0.51
CA MET A 266 -22.12 7.38 0.33
C MET A 266 -21.92 8.90 0.20
N ILE A 267 -20.74 9.34 -0.19
CA ILE A 267 -20.32 10.75 -0.25
C ILE A 267 -19.89 11.18 -1.67
N GLY A 268 -20.27 10.40 -2.69
CA GLY A 268 -19.95 10.72 -4.09
C GLY A 268 -18.48 10.61 -4.49
N VAL A 269 -17.62 9.95 -3.69
CA VAL A 269 -16.17 9.78 -3.93
C VAL A 269 -15.85 8.32 -4.21
N SER A 270 -16.23 7.80 -5.37
CA SER A 270 -16.05 6.38 -5.74
C SER A 270 -14.59 5.90 -5.79
N THR A 271 -13.65 6.83 -5.85
CA THR A 271 -12.20 6.53 -5.87
C THR A 271 -11.57 6.41 -4.49
N LEU A 272 -12.33 6.67 -3.41
CA LEU A 272 -11.81 6.67 -2.04
C LEU A 272 -11.04 5.38 -1.71
N HIS A 273 -9.89 5.52 -1.10
CA HIS A 273 -9.05 4.40 -0.66
C HIS A 273 -8.35 4.71 0.68
N PRO A 274 -7.74 3.73 1.37
CA PRO A 274 -7.21 3.92 2.74
C PRO A 274 -6.24 5.10 2.91
N HIS A 275 -5.43 5.40 1.91
CA HIS A 275 -4.48 6.52 1.99
C HIS A 275 -5.15 7.90 1.93
N ASP A 276 -6.35 7.99 1.37
CA ASP A 276 -7.06 9.28 1.26
C ASP A 276 -7.49 9.80 2.63
N PHE A 277 -7.80 8.94 3.60
CA PHE A 277 -8.06 9.36 4.97
C PHE A 277 -6.86 10.05 5.59
N ARG A 278 -5.66 9.49 5.39
CA ARG A 278 -4.41 10.07 5.87
C ARG A 278 -4.13 11.43 5.21
N HIS A 279 -4.31 11.52 3.90
CA HIS A 279 -4.17 12.80 3.17
C HIS A 279 -5.22 13.81 3.61
N SER A 280 -6.47 13.37 3.80
CA SER A 280 -7.57 14.22 4.28
C SER A 280 -7.30 14.78 5.66
N GLY A 281 -6.93 13.93 6.61
CA GLY A 281 -6.62 14.37 7.97
C GLY A 281 -5.46 15.36 8.00
N ALA A 282 -4.37 15.09 7.28
CA ALA A 282 -3.24 15.98 7.17
C ALA A 282 -3.61 17.35 6.56
N THR A 283 -4.40 17.34 5.48
CA THR A 283 -4.88 18.57 4.82
C THR A 283 -5.80 19.38 5.74
N LEU A 284 -6.70 18.71 6.46
CA LEU A 284 -7.60 19.38 7.40
C LEU A 284 -6.87 20.00 8.57
N LEU A 285 -5.85 19.32 9.13
CA LEU A 285 -5.01 19.87 10.20
C LEU A 285 -4.21 21.09 9.73
N LYS A 286 -3.62 21.01 8.53
CA LYS A 286 -2.93 22.14 7.91
C LYS A 286 -3.88 23.33 7.71
N ASN A 287 -5.07 23.09 7.18
CA ASN A 287 -6.07 24.14 6.96
C ASN A 287 -6.63 24.72 8.27
N ALA A 288 -6.55 23.97 9.36
CA ALA A 288 -6.88 24.46 10.71
C ALA A 288 -5.73 25.25 11.37
N GLY A 289 -4.62 25.48 10.68
CA GLY A 289 -3.48 26.29 11.14
C GLY A 289 -2.35 25.51 11.81
N MET A 290 -2.37 24.17 11.76
CA MET A 290 -1.24 23.38 12.29
C MET A 290 0.00 23.58 11.41
N SER A 291 1.19 23.66 12.03
CA SER A 291 2.45 23.81 11.29
C SER A 291 2.76 22.60 10.42
N LEU A 292 3.55 22.79 9.36
CA LEU A 292 3.96 21.65 8.49
C LEU A 292 4.84 20.66 9.24
N GLU A 293 5.65 21.13 10.19
CA GLU A 293 6.50 20.33 11.06
C GLU A 293 5.66 19.43 11.95
N ASP A 294 4.61 19.96 12.57
CA ASP A 294 3.71 19.18 13.43
C ASP A 294 2.92 18.15 12.62
N VAL A 295 2.38 18.53 11.45
CA VAL A 295 1.72 17.59 10.54
C VAL A 295 2.69 16.51 10.07
N SER A 296 3.94 16.86 9.74
CA SER A 296 4.98 15.90 9.34
C SER A 296 5.32 14.93 10.48
N SER A 297 5.40 15.43 11.70
CA SER A 297 5.61 14.62 12.90
C SER A 297 4.47 13.62 13.11
N LEU A 298 3.21 14.06 13.04
CA LEU A 298 2.04 13.18 13.11
C LEU A 298 1.98 12.16 11.97
N LEU A 299 2.44 12.53 10.79
CA LEU A 299 2.57 11.62 9.66
C LEU A 299 3.76 10.65 9.81
N ASN A 300 4.59 10.79 10.83
CA ASN A 300 5.82 10.01 10.98
C ASN A 300 6.69 10.04 9.71
N HIS A 301 6.81 11.20 9.05
CA HIS A 301 7.73 11.41 7.95
C HIS A 301 9.14 11.70 8.47
N LEU A 302 10.16 11.31 7.71
CA LEU A 302 11.57 11.60 8.05
C LEU A 302 11.97 13.06 7.79
N GLY A 303 11.05 13.85 7.19
CA GLY A 303 11.27 15.26 6.89
C GLY A 303 10.03 15.89 6.24
N THR A 304 10.00 17.23 6.22
CA THR A 304 8.87 18.01 5.69
C THR A 304 8.72 17.92 4.17
N ASP A 305 9.77 17.58 3.42
CA ASP A 305 9.76 17.45 1.95
C ASP A 305 8.71 16.45 1.44
N VAL A 306 8.41 15.39 2.22
CA VAL A 306 7.39 14.40 1.88
C VAL A 306 5.98 14.92 2.16
N THR A 307 5.84 15.87 3.08
CA THR A 307 4.56 16.46 3.48
C THR A 307 4.10 17.57 2.53
N GLN A 308 5.04 18.22 1.85
CA GLN A 308 4.76 19.31 0.89
C GLN A 308 4.32 18.83 -0.50
N LYS A 309 4.43 17.56 -0.81
CA LYS A 309 4.02 16.93 -2.08
C LYS A 309 2.58 16.46 -2.04
#